data_59c01798b87ffcc18b7643c43900fedb
#
_entry.id   59c01798b87ffcc18b7643c43900fedb
#
_cell.length_a   1.000
_cell.length_b   1.000
_cell.length_c   1.000
_cell.angle_alpha   90.00
_cell.angle_beta   90.00
_cell.angle_gamma   90.00
#
_symmetry.space_group_name_H-M   'P 1'
#
loop_
_entity.id
_entity.type
_entity.pdbx_description
1 polymer ?
#
loop_
_entity_poly.entity_id
_entity_poly.type
_entity_poly.pdbx_seq_one_letter_code
_entity_poly.pdbx_strand_id
1 'polypeptide(L)'
;MIVTVRTLSNVLGIASATLAAGSLAAPWPMSDRDAPTTAGGAHADPAQVLVVGDSIAVGTRAFLPEMLTDREVIYDTVAGRTTPQGLRALRFELTRVTPHTIVINLGTNDGSHAGVFANRIRRTLDALEVDTCVVWPTISRARRKGDYRGLNRVLRAAARRDGRLVVIPWDRMVAKGTVALPDGVHPDAYGYRYLSHVTAAAIQRGCDAGPTG
;
A
#
# COMPACT_ATOMS: atom_id res chain seq x y z
N MET A 1 -11.58 -22.80 -6.14
CA MET A 1 -11.42 -21.36 -6.12
C MET A 1 -10.15 -21.03 -6.89
N ILE A 2 -10.28 -20.47 -8.09
CA ILE A 2 -9.18 -20.35 -9.07
C ILE A 2 -8.60 -18.95 -8.92
N VAL A 3 -7.35 -18.85 -8.50
CA VAL A 3 -6.60 -17.60 -8.46
C VAL A 3 -6.04 -17.36 -9.86
N THR A 4 -6.56 -16.38 -10.57
CA THR A 4 -6.09 -16.01 -11.91
C THR A 4 -4.92 -15.04 -11.79
N VAL A 5 -3.71 -15.51 -12.10
CA VAL A 5 -2.53 -14.66 -12.29
C VAL A 5 -2.52 -14.21 -13.75
N ARG A 6 -2.72 -12.91 -14.02
CA ARG A 6 -2.57 -12.34 -15.36
C ARG A 6 -1.13 -11.88 -15.58
N THR A 7 -0.44 -12.54 -16.47
CA THR A 7 0.79 -12.09 -17.10
C THR A 7 0.43 -11.34 -18.38
N LEU A 8 0.88 -10.09 -18.54
CA LEU A 8 0.70 -9.30 -19.75
C LEU A 8 1.96 -9.39 -20.61
N SER A 9 1.83 -10.01 -21.79
CA SER A 9 2.84 -9.99 -22.84
C SER A 9 2.57 -8.82 -23.79
N ASN A 10 3.60 -8.01 -24.04
CA ASN A 10 3.59 -6.94 -25.03
C ASN A 10 3.64 -7.52 -26.45
N VAL A 11 2.69 -7.13 -27.30
CA VAL A 11 2.78 -7.27 -28.75
C VAL A 11 2.66 -5.89 -29.39
N LEU A 12 3.75 -5.46 -30.04
CA LEU A 12 3.76 -4.32 -30.97
C LEU A 12 3.02 -4.72 -32.26
N GLY A 13 2.00 -3.98 -32.61
CA GLY A 13 1.36 -4.05 -33.92
C GLY A 13 1.39 -2.68 -34.60
N ILE A 14 2.15 -2.60 -35.72
CA ILE A 14 2.18 -1.46 -36.65
C ILE A 14 1.07 -1.67 -37.65
N ALA A 15 0.19 -0.70 -37.86
CA ALA A 15 -0.72 -0.69 -39.00
C ALA A 15 -0.86 0.71 -39.60
N SER A 16 -0.66 0.72 -40.90
CA SER A 16 -0.57 1.88 -41.79
C SER A 16 -1.90 2.56 -42.09
N ALA A 17 -1.80 3.84 -42.42
CA ALA A 17 -2.91 4.71 -42.78
C ALA A 17 -3.37 4.47 -44.23
N THR A 18 -4.67 4.62 -44.47
CA THR A 18 -5.24 4.90 -45.80
C THR A 18 -6.27 6.02 -45.69
N LEU A 19 -6.04 7.10 -46.45
CA LEU A 19 -6.98 8.22 -46.65
C LEU A 19 -8.11 7.80 -47.61
N ALA A 20 -9.33 8.19 -47.31
CA ALA A 20 -10.38 8.35 -48.31
C ALA A 20 -11.25 9.55 -47.98
N ALA A 21 -11.48 10.37 -49.00
CA ALA A 21 -12.21 11.64 -48.98
C ALA A 21 -13.70 11.48 -49.21
N GLY A 22 -14.48 12.41 -48.64
CA GLY A 22 -15.70 12.92 -49.24
C GLY A 22 -17.02 12.42 -48.71
N SER A 23 -17.81 13.28 -48.02
CA SER A 23 -19.15 13.65 -48.46
C SER A 23 -19.80 14.61 -47.47
N LEU A 24 -20.44 15.68 -48.02
CA LEU A 24 -21.27 16.69 -47.39
C LEU A 24 -22.53 16.06 -46.78
N ALA A 25 -22.83 16.31 -45.52
CA ALA A 25 -24.13 16.04 -44.92
C ALA A 25 -24.53 17.18 -43.99
N ALA A 26 -25.81 17.55 -44.06
CA ALA A 26 -26.52 18.67 -43.49
C ALA A 26 -26.47 18.79 -41.96
N PRO A 27 -26.75 19.99 -41.40
CA PRO A 27 -26.69 20.20 -39.97
C PRO A 27 -27.91 19.57 -39.26
N TRP A 28 -27.62 18.73 -38.29
CA TRP A 28 -28.60 18.20 -37.35
C TRP A 28 -28.83 19.20 -36.22
N PRO A 29 -30.01 19.28 -35.63
CA PRO A 29 -30.29 20.22 -34.54
C PRO A 29 -29.48 19.77 -33.30
N MET A 30 -28.72 20.71 -32.74
CA MET A 30 -28.05 20.57 -31.47
C MET A 30 -29.09 20.37 -30.35
N SER A 31 -29.12 19.18 -29.77
CA SER A 31 -29.81 18.90 -28.52
C SER A 31 -28.91 19.36 -27.37
N ASP A 32 -29.39 20.35 -26.59
CA ASP A 32 -28.72 20.89 -25.38
C ASP A 32 -28.67 19.85 -24.26
N ARG A 33 -27.93 18.77 -24.45
CA ARG A 33 -27.74 17.69 -23.41
C ARG A 33 -26.32 17.19 -23.22
N ASP A 34 -25.34 17.83 -23.82
CA ASP A 34 -23.94 17.49 -23.55
C ASP A 34 -23.25 18.64 -22.78
N ALA A 35 -23.76 18.92 -21.57
CA ALA A 35 -22.91 19.56 -20.58
C ALA A 35 -21.74 18.57 -20.27
N PRO A 36 -20.47 19.04 -20.33
CA PRO A 36 -19.37 18.17 -19.95
C PRO A 36 -19.59 17.74 -18.50
N THR A 37 -19.81 16.45 -18.28
CA THR A 37 -19.77 15.85 -16.96
C THR A 37 -18.41 16.22 -16.38
N THR A 38 -18.41 17.06 -15.36
CA THR A 38 -17.23 17.37 -14.57
C THR A 38 -16.55 16.06 -14.26
N ALA A 39 -15.27 15.94 -14.67
CA ALA A 39 -14.45 14.80 -14.33
C ALA A 39 -14.50 14.65 -12.81
N GLY A 40 -15.30 13.71 -12.33
CA GLY A 40 -15.36 13.34 -10.94
C GLY A 40 -13.95 12.87 -10.54
N GLY A 41 -13.34 13.55 -9.60
CA GLY A 41 -12.07 13.11 -9.02
C GLY A 41 -12.22 11.62 -8.69
N ALA A 42 -11.23 10.81 -9.05
CA ALA A 42 -11.25 9.39 -8.74
C ALA A 42 -11.33 9.25 -7.22
N HIS A 43 -12.51 8.86 -6.71
CA HIS A 43 -12.69 8.61 -5.29
C HIS A 43 -11.89 7.35 -4.92
N ALA A 44 -11.29 7.35 -3.75
CA ALA A 44 -10.61 6.20 -3.21
C ALA A 44 -11.58 5.00 -3.12
N ASP A 45 -11.15 3.83 -3.63
CA ASP A 45 -11.97 2.61 -3.62
C ASP A 45 -11.86 1.92 -2.25
N PRO A 46 -12.93 1.88 -1.45
CA PRO A 46 -12.92 1.26 -0.13
C PRO A 46 -12.74 -0.27 -0.19
N ALA A 47 -13.04 -0.88 -1.33
CA ALA A 47 -12.85 -2.31 -1.53
C ALA A 47 -11.39 -2.69 -1.85
N GLN A 48 -10.51 -1.71 -2.07
CA GLN A 48 -9.11 -1.97 -2.40
C GLN A 48 -8.17 -1.72 -1.22
N VAL A 49 -7.25 -2.66 -1.00
CA VAL A 49 -6.13 -2.57 -0.06
C VAL A 49 -4.83 -2.77 -0.83
N LEU A 50 -4.00 -1.74 -0.92
CA LEU A 50 -2.67 -1.84 -1.54
C LEU A 50 -1.62 -2.16 -0.46
N VAL A 51 -0.86 -3.23 -0.65
CA VAL A 51 0.25 -3.61 0.23
C VAL A 51 1.58 -3.34 -0.47
N VAL A 52 2.34 -2.36 0.03
CA VAL A 52 3.69 -2.06 -0.44
C VAL A 52 4.70 -2.47 0.64
N GLY A 53 5.63 -3.36 0.30
CA GLY A 53 6.50 -3.87 1.35
C GLY A 53 7.75 -4.63 0.91
N ASP A 54 8.46 -5.11 1.91
CA ASP A 54 9.66 -5.94 1.80
C ASP A 54 9.37 -7.44 2.01
N SER A 55 10.37 -8.23 2.40
CA SER A 55 10.22 -9.67 2.65
C SER A 55 9.18 -10.00 3.73
N ILE A 56 8.98 -9.11 4.70
CA ILE A 56 7.97 -9.31 5.75
C ILE A 56 6.56 -9.26 5.13
N ALA A 57 6.31 -8.31 4.24
CA ALA A 57 5.05 -8.24 3.50
C ALA A 57 4.87 -9.40 2.53
N VAL A 58 5.94 -9.89 1.89
CA VAL A 58 5.88 -11.10 1.04
C VAL A 58 5.28 -12.27 1.81
N GLY A 59 5.70 -12.48 3.08
CA GLY A 59 5.20 -13.57 3.91
C GLY A 59 3.73 -13.46 4.31
N THR A 60 3.12 -12.27 4.21
CA THR A 60 1.69 -12.09 4.52
C THR A 60 0.76 -12.43 3.36
N ARG A 61 1.28 -12.63 2.14
CA ARG A 61 0.47 -12.87 0.91
C ARG A 61 -0.46 -14.06 1.02
N ALA A 62 -0.05 -15.10 1.75
CA ALA A 62 -0.85 -16.31 1.91
C ALA A 62 -1.98 -16.16 2.93
N PHE A 63 -1.96 -15.13 3.77
CA PHE A 63 -2.84 -15.05 4.94
C PHE A 63 -3.74 -13.82 4.95
N LEU A 64 -3.24 -12.63 4.57
CA LEU A 64 -4.00 -11.39 4.68
C LEU A 64 -5.25 -11.37 3.79
N PRO A 65 -5.22 -11.86 2.53
CA PRO A 65 -6.43 -11.91 1.70
C PRO A 65 -7.53 -12.82 2.27
N GLU A 66 -7.15 -13.89 3.02
CA GLU A 66 -8.11 -14.77 3.69
C GLU A 66 -8.87 -14.06 4.82
N MET A 67 -8.33 -12.96 5.34
CA MET A 67 -8.88 -12.19 6.46
C MET A 67 -9.62 -10.92 6.01
N LEU A 68 -9.50 -10.56 4.72
CA LEU A 68 -10.13 -9.42 4.06
C LEU A 68 -10.90 -9.90 2.83
N THR A 69 -11.85 -10.82 3.05
CA THR A 69 -12.58 -11.53 1.96
C THR A 69 -13.55 -10.62 1.19
N ASP A 70 -13.89 -9.49 1.74
CA ASP A 70 -14.72 -8.43 1.17
C ASP A 70 -13.90 -7.38 0.38
N ARG A 71 -12.57 -7.58 0.28
CA ARG A 71 -11.64 -6.61 -0.34
C ARG A 71 -10.70 -7.26 -1.33
N GLU A 72 -10.34 -6.49 -2.34
CA GLU A 72 -9.22 -6.81 -3.23
C GLU A 72 -7.90 -6.40 -2.57
N VAL A 73 -7.02 -7.37 -2.29
CA VAL A 73 -5.70 -7.09 -1.73
C VAL A 73 -4.65 -7.14 -2.84
N ILE A 74 -4.13 -5.97 -3.19
CA ILE A 74 -3.13 -5.77 -4.25
C ILE A 74 -1.75 -5.71 -3.61
N TYR A 75 -0.78 -6.47 -4.15
CA TYR A 75 0.58 -6.54 -3.59
C TYR A 75 1.64 -6.03 -4.56
N ASP A 76 2.39 -5.03 -4.13
CA ASP A 76 3.72 -4.69 -4.68
C ASP A 76 4.78 -4.87 -3.59
N THR A 77 5.29 -6.08 -3.46
CA THR A 77 6.24 -6.48 -2.42
C THR A 77 7.45 -7.20 -3.00
N VAL A 78 8.64 -6.79 -2.57
CA VAL A 78 9.93 -7.34 -3.02
C VAL A 78 10.86 -7.54 -1.83
N ALA A 79 11.43 -8.74 -1.68
CA ALA A 79 12.38 -9.04 -0.62
C ALA A 79 13.59 -8.09 -0.66
N GLY A 80 14.02 -7.62 0.52
CA GLY A 80 15.14 -6.69 0.63
C GLY A 80 14.83 -5.23 0.29
N ARG A 81 13.59 -4.89 -0.08
CA ARG A 81 13.19 -3.53 -0.45
C ARG A 81 13.40 -2.56 0.71
N THR A 82 14.04 -1.43 0.42
CA THR A 82 14.17 -0.29 1.35
C THR A 82 12.96 0.66 1.21
N THR A 83 12.76 1.54 2.21
CA THR A 83 11.66 2.53 2.13
C THR A 83 11.75 3.44 0.90
N PRO A 84 12.91 3.96 0.44
CA PRO A 84 12.97 4.73 -0.80
C PRO A 84 12.53 3.95 -2.05
N GLN A 85 12.85 2.65 -2.11
CA GLN A 85 12.39 1.79 -3.21
C GLN A 85 10.89 1.56 -3.14
N GLY A 86 10.36 1.33 -1.94
CA GLY A 86 8.93 1.17 -1.71
C GLY A 86 8.12 2.43 -2.03
N LEU A 87 8.66 3.63 -1.72
CA LEU A 87 7.99 4.88 -2.09
C LEU A 87 7.93 5.09 -3.61
N ARG A 88 8.92 4.62 -4.37
CA ARG A 88 8.84 4.62 -5.84
C ARG A 88 7.77 3.65 -6.35
N ALA A 89 7.73 2.45 -5.78
CA ALA A 89 6.71 1.44 -6.08
C ALA A 89 5.30 1.95 -5.77
N LEU A 90 5.10 2.53 -4.59
CA LEU A 90 3.83 3.14 -4.19
C LEU A 90 3.34 4.18 -5.21
N ARG A 91 4.21 5.12 -5.61
CA ARG A 91 3.84 6.14 -6.62
C ARG A 91 3.47 5.52 -7.96
N PHE A 92 4.14 4.47 -8.37
CA PHE A 92 3.80 3.75 -9.60
C PHE A 92 2.44 3.06 -9.48
N GLU A 93 2.17 2.37 -8.39
CA GLU A 93 0.88 1.71 -8.19
C GLU A 93 -0.28 2.71 -8.12
N LEU A 94 -0.09 3.88 -7.49
CA LEU A 94 -1.11 4.94 -7.42
C LEU A 94 -1.44 5.58 -8.78
N THR A 95 -0.70 5.31 -9.84
CA THR A 95 -1.11 5.66 -11.21
C THR A 95 -2.09 4.65 -11.83
N ARG A 96 -2.32 3.52 -11.16
CA ARG A 96 -3.08 2.37 -11.68
C ARG A 96 -4.29 2.01 -10.83
N VAL A 97 -4.22 2.32 -9.53
CA VAL A 97 -5.26 2.02 -8.54
C VAL A 97 -5.43 3.20 -7.59
N THR A 98 -6.62 3.35 -7.03
CA THR A 98 -6.97 4.42 -6.08
C THR A 98 -7.45 3.81 -4.75
N PRO A 99 -6.60 3.08 -4.01
CA PRO A 99 -7.02 2.38 -2.80
C PRO A 99 -7.31 3.38 -1.69
N HIS A 100 -8.39 3.14 -0.94
CA HIS A 100 -8.63 3.88 0.32
C HIS A 100 -7.64 3.46 1.42
N THR A 101 -7.20 2.21 1.41
CA THR A 101 -6.30 1.67 2.44
C THR A 101 -4.97 1.22 1.86
N ILE A 102 -3.87 1.68 2.45
CA ILE A 102 -2.51 1.29 2.07
C ILE A 102 -1.79 0.69 3.27
N VAL A 103 -1.29 -0.53 3.12
CA VAL A 103 -0.39 -1.17 4.10
C VAL A 103 1.06 -0.96 3.65
N ILE A 104 1.84 -0.23 4.46
CA ILE A 104 3.27 -0.02 4.24
C ILE A 104 4.05 -0.91 5.19
N ASN A 105 4.65 -1.97 4.69
CA ASN A 105 5.51 -2.84 5.51
C ASN A 105 6.96 -2.68 5.05
N LEU A 106 7.60 -1.59 5.49
CA LEU A 106 8.94 -1.14 5.10
C LEU A 106 9.73 -0.62 6.30
N GLY A 107 11.04 -0.55 6.15
CA GLY A 107 11.97 -0.06 7.16
C GLY A 107 12.92 -1.15 7.70
N THR A 108 12.57 -2.43 7.54
CA THR A 108 13.41 -3.56 7.96
C THR A 108 14.79 -3.53 7.29
N ASN A 109 14.85 -3.08 6.04
CA ASN A 109 16.09 -2.99 5.25
C ASN A 109 16.70 -1.58 5.22
N ASP A 110 16.16 -0.64 5.99
CA ASP A 110 16.70 0.72 6.10
C ASP A 110 17.84 0.79 7.11
N GLY A 111 18.72 1.81 6.97
CA GLY A 111 19.70 2.15 7.99
C GLY A 111 19.03 2.66 9.28
N SER A 112 19.85 2.87 10.34
CA SER A 112 19.35 3.22 11.69
C SER A 112 19.11 4.72 11.91
N HIS A 113 19.25 5.55 10.89
CA HIS A 113 19.14 7.02 11.01
C HIS A 113 17.68 7.48 11.12
N ALA A 114 17.21 7.73 12.34
CA ALA A 114 15.83 8.09 12.65
C ALA A 114 15.35 9.33 11.89
N GLY A 115 16.17 10.38 11.75
CA GLY A 115 15.81 11.59 11.00
C GLY A 115 15.59 11.34 9.52
N VAL A 116 16.41 10.48 8.90
CA VAL A 116 16.23 10.07 7.50
C VAL A 116 14.92 9.28 7.34
N PHE A 117 14.64 8.38 8.27
CA PHE A 117 13.40 7.59 8.25
C PHE A 117 12.16 8.47 8.48
N ALA A 118 12.21 9.43 9.40
CA ALA A 118 11.13 10.40 9.62
C ALA A 118 10.79 11.18 8.35
N ASN A 119 11.82 11.62 7.60
CA ASN A 119 11.61 12.30 6.33
C ASN A 119 10.99 11.38 5.26
N ARG A 120 11.34 10.08 5.26
CA ARG A 120 10.71 9.09 4.37
C ARG A 120 9.24 8.87 4.70
N ILE A 121 8.89 8.73 5.99
CA ILE A 121 7.49 8.63 6.44
C ILE A 121 6.70 9.85 5.96
N ARG A 122 7.20 11.06 6.23
CA ARG A 122 6.54 12.30 5.79
C ARG A 122 6.32 12.31 4.29
N ARG A 123 7.34 12.03 3.48
CA ARG A 123 7.22 11.96 2.01
C ARG A 123 6.25 10.89 1.52
N THR A 124 6.08 9.81 2.27
CA THR A 124 5.07 8.78 1.97
C THR A 124 3.67 9.37 2.20
N LEU A 125 3.42 9.98 3.36
CA LEU A 125 2.12 10.56 3.70
C LEU A 125 1.76 11.75 2.80
N ASP A 126 2.74 12.61 2.46
CA ASP A 126 2.56 13.75 1.56
C ASP A 126 2.21 13.32 0.10
N ALA A 127 2.50 12.08 -0.27
CA ALA A 127 2.20 11.55 -1.62
C ALA A 127 0.81 10.92 -1.73
N LEU A 128 0.03 10.90 -0.66
CA LEU A 128 -1.27 10.23 -0.57
C LEU A 128 -2.40 11.26 -0.43
N GLU A 129 -3.58 10.90 -0.94
CA GLU A 129 -4.79 11.69 -0.76
C GLU A 129 -5.17 11.82 0.72
N VAL A 130 -5.91 12.88 1.05
CA VAL A 130 -6.21 13.25 2.44
C VAL A 130 -7.08 12.23 3.18
N ASP A 131 -7.83 11.43 2.46
CA ASP A 131 -8.71 10.39 2.96
C ASP A 131 -8.07 8.98 2.94
N THR A 132 -6.83 8.86 2.45
CA THR A 132 -6.13 7.57 2.41
C THR A 132 -5.71 7.14 3.81
N CYS A 133 -6.18 5.98 4.25
CA CYS A 133 -5.72 5.35 5.48
C CYS A 133 -4.43 4.56 5.27
N VAL A 134 -3.46 4.73 6.16
CA VAL A 134 -2.15 4.06 6.09
C VAL A 134 -1.92 3.18 7.31
N VAL A 135 -1.71 1.90 7.11
CA VAL A 135 -1.33 0.95 8.16
C VAL A 135 0.17 0.63 8.04
N TRP A 136 0.94 0.88 9.11
CA TRP A 136 2.39 0.66 9.09
C TRP A 136 2.86 -0.07 10.34
N PRO A 137 3.26 -1.36 10.26
CA PRO A 137 3.85 -2.07 11.37
C PRO A 137 5.20 -1.47 11.79
N THR A 138 5.45 -1.41 13.09
CA THR A 138 6.80 -1.08 13.60
C THR A 138 7.79 -2.17 13.21
N ILE A 139 9.07 -1.81 13.18
CA ILE A 139 10.16 -2.67 12.76
C ILE A 139 10.63 -3.52 13.94
N SER A 140 10.87 -4.82 13.71
CA SER A 140 11.63 -5.69 14.60
C SER A 140 12.65 -6.48 13.79
N ARG A 141 13.94 -6.40 14.20
CA ARG A 141 15.04 -7.09 13.53
C ARG A 141 16.20 -7.31 14.50
N ALA A 142 17.07 -8.28 14.22
CA ALA A 142 18.25 -8.52 15.03
C ALA A 142 19.15 -7.27 15.11
N ARG A 143 19.79 -7.03 16.26
CA ARG A 143 20.68 -5.88 16.51
C ARG A 143 21.82 -5.75 15.49
N ARG A 144 22.34 -6.87 14.98
CA ARG A 144 23.37 -6.87 13.91
C ARG A 144 22.95 -6.15 12.63
N LYS A 145 21.64 -5.95 12.44
CA LYS A 145 21.05 -5.15 11.34
C LYS A 145 20.92 -3.66 11.70
N GLY A 146 21.47 -3.22 12.84
CA GLY A 146 21.38 -1.87 13.36
C GLY A 146 20.15 -1.62 14.24
N ASP A 147 20.23 -0.57 15.09
CA ASP A 147 19.15 -0.24 16.02
C ASP A 147 17.92 0.35 15.28
N TYR A 148 16.78 -0.27 15.48
CA TYR A 148 15.50 0.14 14.90
C TYR A 148 14.61 0.95 15.86
N ARG A 149 15.01 1.07 17.14
CA ARG A 149 14.17 1.75 18.16
C ARG A 149 13.96 3.23 17.83
N GLY A 150 14.97 3.88 17.26
CA GLY A 150 14.85 5.24 16.75
C GLY A 150 13.86 5.36 15.61
N LEU A 151 13.85 4.39 14.67
CA LEU A 151 12.91 4.31 13.55
C LEU A 151 11.47 4.18 14.06
N ASN A 152 11.24 3.25 14.99
CA ASN A 152 9.91 3.03 15.57
C ASN A 152 9.41 4.23 16.38
N ARG A 153 10.31 4.97 17.04
CA ARG A 153 9.97 6.20 17.77
C ARG A 153 9.42 7.26 16.84
N VAL A 154 10.10 7.51 15.69
CA VAL A 154 9.64 8.52 14.72
C VAL A 154 8.39 8.07 13.98
N LEU A 155 8.21 6.77 13.72
CA LEU A 155 6.96 6.23 13.14
C LEU A 155 5.76 6.48 14.08
N ARG A 156 5.91 6.14 15.37
CA ARG A 156 4.86 6.43 16.36
C ARG A 156 4.63 7.93 16.57
N ALA A 157 5.67 8.76 16.44
CA ALA A 157 5.53 10.20 16.52
C ALA A 157 4.78 10.77 15.31
N ALA A 158 4.97 10.20 14.12
CA ALA A 158 4.21 10.56 12.93
C ALA A 158 2.73 10.22 13.10
N ALA A 159 2.40 9.02 13.59
CA ALA A 159 1.00 8.61 13.82
C ALA A 159 0.25 9.50 14.83
N ARG A 160 0.96 10.10 15.81
CA ARG A 160 0.33 11.08 16.72
C ARG A 160 0.02 12.43 16.08
N ARG A 161 0.57 12.71 14.89
CA ARG A 161 0.40 13.98 14.16
C ARG A 161 -0.49 13.86 12.94
N ASP A 162 -0.57 12.66 12.39
CA ASP A 162 -1.37 12.36 11.21
C ASP A 162 -2.32 11.20 11.53
N GLY A 163 -3.60 11.52 11.68
CA GLY A 163 -4.65 10.55 12.05
C GLY A 163 -4.90 9.47 11.01
N ARG A 164 -4.40 9.65 9.78
CA ARG A 164 -4.47 8.65 8.72
C ARG A 164 -3.51 7.48 8.96
N LEU A 165 -2.47 7.66 9.82
CA LEU A 165 -1.43 6.67 10.04
C LEU A 165 -1.74 5.80 11.26
N VAL A 166 -2.15 4.57 11.01
CA VAL A 166 -2.38 3.52 12.02
C VAL A 166 -1.10 2.69 12.19
N VAL A 167 -0.51 2.69 13.39
CA VAL A 167 0.73 1.96 13.68
C VAL A 167 0.46 0.67 14.42
N ILE A 168 0.85 -0.47 13.82
CA ILE A 168 0.83 -1.78 14.48
C ILE A 168 2.09 -1.91 15.35
N PRO A 169 1.98 -2.18 16.66
CA PRO A 169 3.14 -2.28 17.56
C PRO A 169 3.86 -3.64 17.44
N TRP A 170 4.29 -4.00 16.24
CA TRP A 170 4.91 -5.29 15.92
C TRP A 170 6.16 -5.58 16.77
N ASP A 171 7.03 -4.59 16.97
CA ASP A 171 8.20 -4.71 17.83
C ASP A 171 7.86 -5.11 19.27
N ARG A 172 6.73 -4.64 19.80
CA ARG A 172 6.28 -5.01 21.15
C ARG A 172 5.73 -6.43 21.20
N MET A 173 5.07 -6.89 20.13
CA MET A 173 4.56 -8.27 20.01
C MET A 173 5.72 -9.26 19.98
N VAL A 174 6.76 -8.97 19.20
CA VAL A 174 7.98 -9.77 19.19
C VAL A 174 8.71 -9.72 20.53
N ALA A 175 8.85 -8.53 21.13
CA ALA A 175 9.53 -8.39 22.42
C ALA A 175 8.82 -9.12 23.57
N LYS A 176 7.50 -9.29 23.51
CA LYS A 176 6.71 -10.07 24.47
C LYS A 176 6.74 -11.58 24.21
N GLY A 177 7.41 -12.03 23.16
CA GLY A 177 7.43 -13.44 22.77
C GLY A 177 6.13 -13.95 22.15
N THR A 178 5.19 -13.05 21.78
CA THR A 178 3.95 -13.45 21.08
C THR A 178 4.26 -14.05 19.71
N VAL A 179 5.36 -13.60 19.09
CA VAL A 179 5.84 -14.07 17.80
C VAL A 179 7.34 -14.27 17.85
N ALA A 180 7.81 -15.39 17.30
CA ALA A 180 9.23 -15.69 17.13
C ALA A 180 9.75 -15.14 15.79
N LEU A 181 11.02 -14.73 15.78
CA LEU A 181 11.80 -14.41 14.58
C LEU A 181 13.01 -15.36 14.51
N PRO A 182 12.89 -16.53 13.90
CA PRO A 182 13.92 -17.58 13.95
C PRO A 182 15.30 -17.13 13.48
N ASP A 183 15.37 -16.27 12.46
CA ASP A 183 16.61 -15.68 11.95
C ASP A 183 16.88 -14.26 12.51
N GLY A 184 16.04 -13.81 13.44
CA GLY A 184 16.07 -12.48 14.03
C GLY A 184 15.43 -11.36 13.16
N VAL A 185 14.78 -11.73 12.06
CA VAL A 185 14.10 -10.78 11.14
C VAL A 185 12.74 -11.31 10.70
N HIS A 186 12.71 -12.54 10.18
CA HIS A 186 11.52 -13.11 9.55
C HIS A 186 10.75 -13.96 10.55
N PRO A 187 9.42 -13.75 10.64
CA PRO A 187 8.54 -14.64 11.40
C PRO A 187 8.50 -16.05 10.78
N ASP A 188 8.10 -17.02 11.57
CA ASP A 188 7.62 -18.30 11.08
C ASP A 188 6.20 -18.18 10.48
N ALA A 189 5.63 -19.30 10.03
CA ALA A 189 4.28 -19.32 9.45
C ALA A 189 3.21 -18.80 10.42
N TYR A 190 3.33 -19.14 11.72
CA TYR A 190 2.44 -18.61 12.75
C TYR A 190 2.57 -17.10 12.87
N GLY A 191 3.78 -16.57 12.90
CA GLY A 191 4.03 -15.13 13.01
C GLY A 191 3.54 -14.35 11.80
N TYR A 192 3.65 -14.88 10.58
CA TYR A 192 3.07 -14.26 9.38
C TYR A 192 1.54 -14.23 9.42
N ARG A 193 0.90 -15.33 9.84
CA ARG A 193 -0.56 -15.38 10.05
C ARG A 193 -0.98 -14.39 11.12
N TYR A 194 -0.25 -14.28 12.22
CA TYR A 194 -0.52 -13.35 13.31
C TYR A 194 -0.37 -11.90 12.84
N LEU A 195 0.69 -11.56 12.09
CA LEU A 195 0.87 -10.22 11.51
C LEU A 195 -0.29 -9.86 10.56
N SER A 196 -0.71 -10.81 9.74
CA SER A 196 -1.87 -10.62 8.85
C SER A 196 -3.15 -10.36 9.63
N HIS A 197 -3.38 -11.11 10.71
CA HIS A 197 -4.54 -10.92 11.58
C HIS A 197 -4.56 -9.53 12.23
N VAL A 198 -3.44 -9.08 12.82
CA VAL A 198 -3.39 -7.75 13.44
C VAL A 198 -3.43 -6.63 12.40
N THR A 199 -2.98 -6.89 11.16
CA THR A 199 -3.09 -5.95 10.04
C THR A 199 -4.54 -5.82 9.59
N ALA A 200 -5.26 -6.91 9.38
CA ALA A 200 -6.69 -6.88 9.05
C ALA A 200 -7.50 -6.18 10.14
N ALA A 201 -7.23 -6.51 11.41
CA ALA A 201 -7.87 -5.86 12.54
C ALA A 201 -7.54 -4.35 12.67
N ALA A 202 -6.34 -3.93 12.26
CA ALA A 202 -5.96 -2.51 12.22
C ALA A 202 -6.70 -1.76 11.10
N ILE A 203 -6.88 -2.39 9.94
CA ILE A 203 -7.67 -1.85 8.83
C ILE A 203 -9.12 -1.66 9.28
N GLN A 204 -9.77 -2.72 9.78
CA GLN A 204 -11.17 -2.71 10.19
C GLN A 204 -11.48 -1.68 11.30
N ARG A 205 -10.58 -1.53 12.29
CA ARG A 205 -10.80 -0.60 13.41
C ARG A 205 -10.29 0.81 13.18
N GLY A 206 -9.25 0.96 12.37
CA GLY A 206 -8.55 2.23 12.20
C GLY A 206 -8.84 2.95 10.89
N CYS A 207 -9.21 2.20 9.84
CA CYS A 207 -9.46 2.77 8.53
C CYS A 207 -10.97 2.85 8.23
N ASP A 208 -11.74 1.86 8.67
CA ASP A 208 -13.17 1.79 8.33
C ASP A 208 -14.04 2.61 9.28
N ALA A 209 -13.56 2.89 10.50
CA ALA A 209 -14.31 3.66 11.49
C ALA A 209 -14.42 5.16 11.18
N GLY A 210 -13.75 5.64 10.13
CA GLY A 210 -13.62 7.07 9.85
C GLY A 210 -12.74 7.81 10.89
N PRO A 211 -12.32 9.04 10.65
CA PRO A 211 -11.63 9.83 11.66
C PRO A 211 -12.61 10.04 12.84
N THR A 212 -12.26 9.49 14.00
CA THR A 212 -12.94 9.84 15.27
C THR A 212 -12.62 11.30 15.53
N GLY A 213 -13.64 12.16 15.29
CA GLY A 213 -13.56 13.60 15.52
C GLY A 213 -13.29 13.98 16.99
#